data_b9feb7e4b5ac9f8257c5bf784b9e93c6
#
_entry.id   b9feb7e4b5ac9f8257c5bf784b9e93c6
#
_cell.length_a   1.000
_cell.length_b   1.000
_cell.length_c   1.000
_cell.angle_alpha   90.00
_cell.angle_beta   90.00
_cell.angle_gamma   90.00
#
_symmetry.space_group_name_H-M   'P 1'
#
loop_
_entity.id
_entity.type
_entity.pdbx_description
1 polymer ?
#
loop_
_entity_poly.entity_id
_entity_poly.type
_entity_poly.pdbx_seq_one_letter_code
_entity_poly.pdbx_strand_id
1 'polypeptide(L)'
;NWQSVNEALDAGNPAFMPLQDWAPHLQRMIDLRNTLGLRSPIHSLARILNPLGARCGLQSIFHPGYQSVHREASSLLGDNSIVIKGDGGEVEINPDTLSHLYGTTAGVGWDEEWPALSAQRHVKPASLQPEHLLALWRGEVEDSYPQLALLSTMALALRGLGTPREQAFEQAQRFWDNRDTSI
;
A
#
# COMPACT_ATOMS: atom_id res chain seq x y z
N ASN A 1 16.73 -7.09 -12.21
CA ASN A 1 17.60 -5.91 -12.34
C ASN A 1 16.80 -4.67 -12.76
N TRP A 2 17.39 -3.47 -12.74
CA TRP A 2 16.72 -2.21 -13.05
C TRP A 2 16.18 -2.15 -14.47
N GLN A 3 16.87 -2.73 -15.44
CA GLN A 3 16.42 -2.76 -16.83
C GLN A 3 15.07 -3.49 -16.96
N SER A 4 14.96 -4.70 -16.39
CA SER A 4 13.71 -5.48 -16.42
C SER A 4 12.56 -4.78 -15.70
N VAL A 5 12.86 -4.03 -14.63
CA VAL A 5 11.85 -3.22 -13.93
C VAL A 5 11.35 -2.10 -14.82
N ASN A 6 12.25 -1.35 -15.46
CA ASN A 6 11.86 -0.26 -16.37
C ASN A 6 11.07 -0.79 -17.58
N GLU A 7 11.52 -1.88 -18.19
CA GLU A 7 10.80 -2.52 -19.31
C GLU A 7 9.37 -2.93 -18.93
N ALA A 8 9.18 -3.50 -17.72
CA ALA A 8 7.85 -3.84 -17.22
C ALA A 8 6.97 -2.61 -17.01
N LEU A 9 7.51 -1.58 -16.37
CA LEU A 9 6.78 -0.33 -16.10
C LEU A 9 6.42 0.41 -17.40
N ASP A 10 7.34 0.48 -18.37
CA ASP A 10 7.11 1.08 -19.68
C ASP A 10 6.03 0.35 -20.48
N ALA A 11 5.92 -0.98 -20.27
CA ALA A 11 4.84 -1.80 -20.84
C ALA A 11 3.51 -1.70 -20.07
N GLY A 12 3.43 -0.87 -18.98
CA GLY A 12 2.25 -0.72 -18.16
C GLY A 12 2.01 -1.88 -17.17
N ASN A 13 3.02 -2.72 -16.95
CA ASN A 13 2.95 -3.85 -16.03
C ASN A 13 3.49 -3.50 -14.65
N PRO A 14 2.99 -4.15 -13.59
CA PRO A 14 3.59 -4.04 -12.26
C PRO A 14 5.00 -4.65 -12.26
N ALA A 15 5.89 -4.09 -11.45
CA ALA A 15 7.23 -4.62 -11.26
C ALA A 15 7.51 -4.86 -9.78
N PHE A 16 8.17 -5.97 -9.47
CA PHE A 16 8.67 -6.30 -8.14
C PHE A 16 10.19 -6.39 -8.17
N MET A 17 10.82 -5.68 -7.24
CA MET A 17 12.27 -5.71 -7.11
C MET A 17 12.67 -5.93 -5.64
N PRO A 18 13.20 -7.10 -5.30
CA PRO A 18 13.65 -7.39 -3.95
C PRO A 18 14.73 -6.41 -3.49
N LEU A 19 14.67 -5.98 -2.23
CA LEU A 19 15.64 -5.03 -1.67
C LEU A 19 17.09 -5.51 -1.83
N GLN A 20 17.35 -6.81 -1.70
CA GLN A 20 18.65 -7.41 -1.87
C GLN A 20 19.29 -7.19 -3.26
N ASP A 21 18.46 -7.01 -4.28
CA ASP A 21 18.95 -6.89 -5.66
C ASP A 21 19.43 -5.48 -6.00
N TRP A 22 18.93 -4.46 -5.29
CA TRP A 22 19.31 -3.07 -5.54
C TRP A 22 19.96 -2.36 -4.35
N ALA A 23 19.71 -2.82 -3.13
CA ALA A 23 20.29 -2.28 -1.90
C ALA A 23 20.76 -3.40 -0.96
N PRO A 24 21.71 -4.26 -1.37
CA PRO A 24 22.14 -5.44 -0.61
C PRO A 24 22.72 -5.10 0.77
N HIS A 25 23.25 -3.90 0.95
CA HIS A 25 23.73 -3.44 2.26
C HIS A 25 22.59 -3.22 3.24
N LEU A 26 21.47 -2.61 2.77
CA LEU A 26 20.28 -2.41 3.60
C LEU A 26 19.63 -3.76 3.94
N GLN A 27 19.55 -4.68 2.98
CA GLN A 27 19.05 -6.03 3.24
C GLN A 27 19.85 -6.73 4.34
N ARG A 28 21.18 -6.70 4.28
CA ARG A 28 22.04 -7.28 5.33
C ARG A 28 21.78 -6.66 6.71
N MET A 29 21.55 -5.35 6.78
CA MET A 29 21.21 -4.67 8.04
C MET A 29 19.82 -5.09 8.58
N ILE A 30 18.87 -5.37 7.70
CA ILE A 30 17.56 -5.94 8.06
C ILE A 30 17.73 -7.36 8.60
N ASP A 31 18.55 -8.19 7.95
CA ASP A 31 18.78 -9.59 8.30
C ASP A 31 19.48 -9.76 9.66
N LEU A 32 20.18 -8.74 10.16
CA LEU A 32 20.72 -8.72 11.52
C LEU A 32 19.66 -8.97 12.59
N ARG A 33 18.38 -8.73 12.29
CA ARG A 33 17.25 -9.09 13.17
C ARG A 33 17.31 -10.56 13.57
N ASN A 34 17.70 -11.45 12.67
CA ASN A 34 17.75 -12.88 12.94
C ASN A 34 18.83 -13.23 14.00
N THR A 35 19.88 -12.42 14.09
CA THR A 35 20.97 -12.59 15.06
C THR A 35 20.71 -11.81 16.34
N LEU A 36 20.22 -10.58 16.23
CA LEU A 36 20.06 -9.67 17.36
C LEU A 36 18.72 -9.81 18.08
N GLY A 37 17.73 -10.48 17.47
CA GLY A 37 16.37 -10.59 17.99
C GLY A 37 15.55 -9.30 17.97
N LEU A 38 16.13 -8.18 17.47
CA LEU A 38 15.54 -6.85 17.50
C LEU A 38 15.42 -6.26 16.10
N ARG A 39 14.37 -5.48 15.87
CA ARG A 39 14.27 -4.64 14.68
C ARG A 39 15.16 -3.41 14.83
N SER A 40 15.88 -3.05 13.78
CA SER A 40 16.67 -1.82 13.70
C SER A 40 15.88 -0.69 13.04
N PRO A 41 16.29 0.59 13.17
CA PRO A 41 15.69 1.71 12.45
C PRO A 41 15.66 1.52 10.92
N ILE A 42 16.53 0.68 10.37
CA ILE A 42 16.56 0.38 8.92
C ILE A 42 15.24 -0.23 8.44
N HIS A 43 14.56 -1.00 9.26
CA HIS A 43 13.23 -1.54 8.91
C HIS A 43 12.18 -0.43 8.65
N SER A 44 12.32 0.72 9.30
CA SER A 44 11.47 1.89 9.06
C SER A 44 11.99 2.69 7.86
N LEU A 45 13.28 2.97 7.80
CA LEU A 45 13.89 3.72 6.70
C LEU A 45 13.68 3.07 5.33
N ALA A 46 13.74 1.74 5.25
CA ALA A 46 13.52 1.00 4.00
C ALA A 46 12.12 1.25 3.39
N ARG A 47 11.14 1.65 4.20
CA ARG A 47 9.76 1.93 3.73
C ARG A 47 9.59 3.30 3.07
N ILE A 48 10.53 4.22 3.31
CA ILE A 48 10.49 5.58 2.76
C ILE A 48 11.21 5.63 1.39
N LEU A 49 11.96 4.59 1.05
CA LEU A 49 12.77 4.60 -0.16
C LEU A 49 11.91 4.70 -1.42
N ASN A 50 12.27 5.64 -2.29
CA ASN A 50 11.61 5.87 -3.57
C ASN A 50 12.65 5.90 -4.70
N PRO A 51 13.25 4.74 -5.03
CA PRO A 51 14.42 4.67 -5.92
C PRO A 51 14.14 5.06 -7.37
N LEU A 52 12.89 5.01 -7.80
CA LEU A 52 12.47 5.37 -9.17
C LEU A 52 11.78 6.74 -9.23
N GLY A 53 11.71 7.47 -8.13
CA GLY A 53 11.00 8.74 -8.11
C GLY A 53 9.52 8.59 -8.44
N ALA A 54 8.86 7.54 -7.92
CA ALA A 54 7.44 7.32 -8.13
C ALA A 54 6.63 8.57 -7.72
N ARG A 55 5.56 8.88 -8.46
CA ARG A 55 4.73 10.06 -8.23
C ARG A 55 4.07 10.10 -6.85
N CYS A 56 3.89 8.93 -6.23
CA CYS A 56 3.42 8.80 -4.86
C CYS A 56 3.93 7.47 -4.26
N GLY A 57 4.44 7.53 -3.03
CA GLY A 57 4.77 6.38 -2.21
C GLY A 57 3.61 6.01 -1.28
N LEU A 58 3.24 4.73 -1.22
CA LEU A 58 2.29 4.24 -0.23
C LEU A 58 3.05 3.49 0.86
N GLN A 59 2.86 3.88 2.12
CA GLN A 59 3.61 3.35 3.26
C GLN A 59 2.66 2.79 4.31
N SER A 60 2.92 1.55 4.71
CA SER A 60 2.18 0.87 5.78
C SER A 60 3.01 0.86 7.06
N ILE A 61 2.51 1.45 8.13
CA ILE A 61 3.19 1.55 9.41
C ILE A 61 2.33 0.96 10.52
N PHE A 62 2.83 -0.11 11.15
CA PHE A 62 2.09 -0.82 12.20
C PHE A 62 1.92 0.02 13.48
N HIS A 63 2.97 0.72 13.91
CA HIS A 63 2.93 1.50 15.16
C HIS A 63 2.43 2.92 14.88
N PRO A 64 1.29 3.35 15.46
CA PRO A 64 0.68 4.65 15.17
C PRO A 64 1.63 5.84 15.39
N GLY A 65 2.47 5.80 16.44
CA GLY A 65 3.41 6.88 16.74
C GLY A 65 4.50 7.13 15.68
N TYR A 66 4.69 6.22 14.72
CA TYR A 66 5.64 6.40 13.61
C TYR A 66 4.98 6.91 12.33
N GLN A 67 3.65 6.99 12.26
CA GLN A 67 2.96 7.43 11.05
C GLN A 67 3.24 8.91 10.73
N SER A 68 3.15 9.78 11.74
CA SER A 68 3.50 11.20 11.60
C SER A 68 4.98 11.41 11.28
N VAL A 69 5.87 10.62 11.90
CA VAL A 69 7.32 10.66 11.62
C VAL A 69 7.60 10.33 10.14
N HIS A 70 6.94 9.32 9.59
CA HIS A 70 7.08 8.97 8.17
C HIS A 70 6.56 10.06 7.24
N ARG A 71 5.40 10.67 7.55
CA ARG A 71 4.88 11.83 6.82
C ARG A 71 5.86 13.00 6.85
N GLU A 72 6.38 13.35 8.03
CA GLU A 72 7.34 14.44 8.17
C GLU A 72 8.64 14.16 7.41
N ALA A 73 9.14 12.93 7.44
CA ALA A 73 10.30 12.53 6.65
C ALA A 73 10.04 12.67 5.14
N SER A 74 8.87 12.23 4.65
CA SER A 74 8.49 12.41 3.25
C SER A 74 8.39 13.88 2.86
N SER A 75 7.87 14.73 3.76
CA SER A 75 7.81 16.19 3.56
C SER A 75 9.21 16.80 3.43
N LEU A 76 10.13 16.40 4.31
CA LEU A 76 11.53 16.89 4.26
C LEU A 76 12.28 16.41 3.01
N LEU A 77 11.95 15.23 2.49
CA LEU A 77 12.53 14.68 1.26
C LEU A 77 11.88 15.27 -0.01
N GLY A 78 10.76 15.99 0.12
CA GLY A 78 9.99 16.50 -1.01
C GLY A 78 9.20 15.43 -1.76
N ASP A 79 9.05 14.23 -1.16
CA ASP A 79 8.30 13.12 -1.74
C ASP A 79 6.80 13.30 -1.50
N ASN A 80 5.99 12.88 -2.48
CA ASN A 80 4.57 12.67 -2.25
C ASN A 80 4.37 11.26 -1.67
N SER A 81 3.61 11.17 -0.59
CA SER A 81 3.35 9.88 0.04
C SER A 81 2.03 9.86 0.81
N ILE A 82 1.50 8.68 1.03
CA ILE A 82 0.45 8.44 2.02
C ILE A 82 0.92 7.34 2.96
N VAL A 83 0.85 7.63 4.25
CA VAL A 83 1.16 6.70 5.32
C VAL A 83 -0.15 6.27 5.98
N ILE A 84 -0.36 4.98 6.07
CA ILE A 84 -1.53 4.39 6.75
C ILE A 84 -1.09 3.39 7.81
N LYS A 85 -2.00 3.04 8.70
CA LYS A 85 -1.83 1.88 9.57
C LYS A 85 -2.03 0.62 8.74
N GLY A 86 -1.08 -0.31 8.80
CA GLY A 86 -1.21 -1.61 8.15
C GLY A 86 -0.66 -2.74 9.01
N ASP A 87 -1.19 -3.92 8.80
CA ASP A 87 -0.73 -5.13 9.44
C ASP A 87 0.33 -5.83 8.57
N GLY A 88 1.37 -6.38 9.19
CA GLY A 88 2.41 -7.13 8.49
C GLY A 88 3.35 -6.33 7.57
N GLY A 89 3.06 -5.07 7.30
CA GLY A 89 3.82 -4.21 6.38
C GLY A 89 3.17 -4.02 5.02
N GLU A 90 1.99 -4.57 4.83
CA GLU A 90 1.19 -4.44 3.62
C GLU A 90 0.41 -3.14 3.62
N VAL A 91 0.32 -2.51 2.45
CA VAL A 91 -0.51 -1.32 2.26
C VAL A 91 -1.89 -1.78 1.82
N GLU A 92 -2.76 -1.94 2.81
CA GLU A 92 -4.15 -2.33 2.60
C GLU A 92 -5.05 -1.54 3.54
N ILE A 93 -6.12 -0.97 3.01
CA ILE A 93 -7.17 -0.35 3.82
C ILE A 93 -8.06 -1.46 4.40
N ASN A 94 -8.18 -1.47 5.72
CA ASN A 94 -9.16 -2.34 6.38
C ASN A 94 -10.55 -1.70 6.32
N PRO A 95 -11.51 -2.26 5.55
CA PRO A 95 -12.83 -1.65 5.36
C PRO A 95 -13.71 -1.68 6.61
N ASP A 96 -13.35 -2.45 7.64
CA ASP A 96 -14.12 -2.57 8.88
C ASP A 96 -13.81 -1.50 9.92
N THR A 97 -12.81 -0.66 9.67
CA THR A 97 -12.33 0.32 10.65
C THR A 97 -12.13 1.69 10.03
N LEU A 98 -12.20 2.71 10.89
CA LEU A 98 -11.74 4.04 10.53
C LEU A 98 -10.25 3.98 10.15
N SER A 99 -9.90 4.53 9.01
CA SER A 99 -8.52 4.65 8.54
C SER A 99 -8.05 6.10 8.61
N HIS A 100 -6.94 6.34 9.31
CA HIS A 100 -6.27 7.63 9.30
C HIS A 100 -5.18 7.63 8.23
N LEU A 101 -5.21 8.62 7.35
CA LEU A 101 -4.25 8.85 6.28
C LEU A 101 -3.37 10.05 6.63
N TYR A 102 -2.06 9.86 6.63
CA TYR A 102 -1.07 10.92 6.79
C TYR A 102 -0.38 11.14 5.45
N GLY A 103 -0.79 12.15 4.73
CA GLY A 103 -0.32 12.42 3.37
C GLY A 103 0.71 13.54 3.30
N THR A 104 1.48 13.52 2.21
CA THR A 104 2.36 14.61 1.80
C THR A 104 2.20 14.86 0.32
N THR A 105 2.00 16.11 -0.07
CA THR A 105 1.91 16.52 -1.48
C THR A 105 2.72 17.80 -1.67
N ALA A 106 3.67 17.77 -2.61
CA ALA A 106 4.59 18.88 -2.87
C ALA A 106 5.27 19.42 -1.58
N GLY A 107 5.69 18.53 -0.70
CA GLY A 107 6.33 18.86 0.58
C GLY A 107 5.37 19.35 1.68
N VAL A 108 4.08 19.48 1.40
CA VAL A 108 3.07 19.91 2.38
C VAL A 108 2.32 18.72 2.94
N GLY A 109 2.38 18.55 4.26
CA GLY A 109 1.66 17.50 4.97
C GLY A 109 0.15 17.79 5.06
N TRP A 110 -0.65 16.74 4.98
CA TRP A 110 -2.10 16.78 5.19
C TRP A 110 -2.57 15.50 5.88
N ASP A 111 -3.72 15.58 6.55
CA ASP A 111 -4.34 14.46 7.24
C ASP A 111 -5.77 14.28 6.75
N GLU A 112 -6.21 13.03 6.64
CA GLU A 112 -7.56 12.69 6.19
C GLU A 112 -8.05 11.44 6.94
N GLU A 113 -9.34 11.40 7.23
CA GLU A 113 -9.98 10.23 7.85
C GLU A 113 -10.96 9.60 6.87
N TRP A 114 -10.84 8.29 6.71
CA TRP A 114 -11.77 7.49 5.92
C TRP A 114 -12.58 6.63 6.86
N PRO A 115 -13.91 6.80 6.91
CA PRO A 115 -14.78 5.99 7.75
C PRO A 115 -14.77 4.53 7.32
N ALA A 116 -15.14 3.65 8.24
CA ALA A 116 -15.38 2.26 7.90
C ALA A 116 -16.43 2.16 6.78
N LEU A 117 -16.18 1.27 5.83
CA LEU A 117 -17.08 0.98 4.70
C LEU A 117 -18.03 -0.18 5.02
N SER A 118 -17.66 -1.01 5.99
CA SER A 118 -18.48 -2.12 6.48
C SER A 118 -18.97 -1.82 7.90
N ALA A 119 -20.23 -2.14 8.15
CA ALA A 119 -20.81 -2.11 9.50
C ALA A 119 -20.51 -3.37 10.31
N GLN A 120 -19.97 -4.42 9.66
CA GLN A 120 -19.68 -5.71 10.27
C GLN A 120 -18.18 -5.93 10.33
N ARG A 121 -17.71 -6.41 11.48
CA ARG A 121 -16.32 -6.84 11.62
C ARG A 121 -16.14 -8.23 11.04
N HIS A 122 -15.29 -8.35 10.04
CA HIS A 122 -14.94 -9.64 9.44
C HIS A 122 -13.87 -10.34 10.27
N VAL A 123 -14.04 -11.65 10.40
CA VAL A 123 -13.06 -12.50 11.07
C VAL A 123 -12.04 -12.95 10.03
N LYS A 124 -10.76 -12.70 10.32
CA LYS A 124 -9.68 -13.16 9.44
C LYS A 124 -9.78 -14.69 9.26
N PRO A 125 -9.76 -15.19 8.00
CA PRO A 125 -9.83 -16.62 7.75
C PRO A 125 -8.63 -17.34 8.37
N ALA A 126 -8.86 -18.58 8.84
CA ALA A 126 -7.82 -19.39 9.48
C ALA A 126 -6.68 -19.78 8.51
N SER A 127 -6.96 -19.81 7.21
CA SER A 127 -5.98 -20.08 6.16
C SER A 127 -6.19 -19.14 4.98
N LEU A 128 -5.10 -18.80 4.30
CA LEU A 128 -5.16 -18.09 3.03
C LEU A 128 -5.75 -19.01 1.95
N GLN A 129 -6.65 -18.47 1.15
CA GLN A 129 -7.31 -19.20 0.06
C GLN A 129 -7.15 -18.40 -1.24
N PRO A 130 -5.99 -18.48 -1.92
CA PRO A 130 -5.75 -17.75 -3.16
C PRO A 130 -6.79 -18.05 -4.25
N GLU A 131 -7.30 -19.27 -4.28
CA GLU A 131 -8.35 -19.70 -5.22
C GLU A 131 -9.66 -18.94 -5.01
N HIS A 132 -9.99 -18.60 -3.76
CA HIS A 132 -11.15 -17.78 -3.44
C HIS A 132 -11.01 -16.35 -3.98
N LEU A 133 -9.82 -15.76 -3.85
CA LEU A 133 -9.55 -14.43 -4.41
C LEU A 133 -9.61 -14.44 -5.94
N LEU A 134 -9.14 -15.51 -6.57
CA LEU A 134 -9.25 -15.67 -8.01
C LEU A 134 -10.70 -15.84 -8.47
N ALA A 135 -11.50 -16.62 -7.76
CA ALA A 135 -12.93 -16.78 -8.02
C ALA A 135 -13.69 -15.45 -7.85
N LEU A 136 -13.35 -14.65 -6.82
CA LEU A 136 -13.88 -13.31 -6.63
C LEU A 136 -13.50 -12.38 -7.79
N TRP A 137 -12.25 -12.42 -8.24
CA TRP A 137 -11.79 -11.63 -9.39
C TRP A 137 -12.57 -11.97 -10.66
N ARG A 138 -12.82 -13.25 -10.89
CA ARG A 138 -13.61 -13.74 -12.04
C ARG A 138 -15.11 -13.47 -11.94
N GLY A 139 -15.60 -13.06 -10.77
CA GLY A 139 -17.03 -12.86 -10.52
C GLY A 139 -17.80 -14.16 -10.31
N GLU A 140 -17.10 -15.25 -9.99
CA GLU A 140 -17.69 -16.57 -9.72
C GLU A 140 -18.27 -16.66 -8.29
N VAL A 141 -17.77 -15.81 -7.38
CA VAL A 141 -18.24 -15.68 -6.00
C VAL A 141 -18.35 -14.21 -5.62
N GLU A 142 -19.17 -13.93 -4.62
CA GLU A 142 -19.30 -12.61 -3.99
C GLU A 142 -18.71 -12.66 -2.58
N ASP A 143 -17.79 -11.73 -2.27
CA ASP A 143 -17.26 -11.53 -0.93
C ASP A 143 -16.99 -10.04 -0.72
N SER A 144 -17.78 -9.44 0.16
CA SER A 144 -17.77 -8.00 0.36
C SER A 144 -16.48 -7.48 0.99
N TYR A 145 -15.85 -8.22 1.90
CA TYR A 145 -14.65 -7.75 2.59
C TYR A 145 -13.46 -7.57 1.65
N PRO A 146 -12.98 -8.58 0.92
CA PRO A 146 -11.85 -8.42 0.02
C PRO A 146 -12.16 -7.45 -1.12
N GLN A 147 -13.41 -7.38 -1.59
CA GLN A 147 -13.81 -6.39 -2.59
C GLN A 147 -13.69 -4.97 -2.06
N LEU A 148 -14.22 -4.68 -0.86
CA LEU A 148 -14.12 -3.36 -0.23
C LEU A 148 -12.67 -2.99 0.11
N ALA A 149 -11.85 -3.94 0.58
CA ALA A 149 -10.44 -3.74 0.85
C ALA A 149 -9.68 -3.36 -0.44
N LEU A 150 -9.96 -4.04 -1.55
CA LEU A 150 -9.38 -3.75 -2.85
C LEU A 150 -9.80 -2.38 -3.37
N LEU A 151 -11.11 -2.08 -3.36
CA LEU A 151 -11.65 -0.78 -3.81
C LEU A 151 -11.08 0.39 -3.03
N SER A 152 -11.05 0.28 -1.70
CA SER A 152 -10.51 1.34 -0.84
C SER A 152 -8.99 1.51 -1.00
N THR A 153 -8.25 0.42 -1.23
CA THR A 153 -6.80 0.49 -1.48
C THR A 153 -6.49 1.07 -2.86
N MET A 154 -7.30 0.76 -3.89
CA MET A 154 -7.22 1.45 -5.19
C MET A 154 -7.55 2.94 -5.05
N ALA A 155 -8.60 3.29 -4.32
CA ALA A 155 -8.96 4.68 -4.05
C ALA A 155 -7.84 5.42 -3.31
N LEU A 156 -7.15 4.75 -2.35
CA LEU A 156 -5.98 5.29 -1.68
C LEU A 156 -4.86 5.64 -2.67
N ALA A 157 -4.56 4.75 -3.60
CA ALA A 157 -3.54 5.01 -4.63
C ALA A 157 -3.93 6.19 -5.53
N LEU A 158 -5.18 6.25 -5.99
CA LEU A 158 -5.71 7.35 -6.78
C LEU A 158 -5.68 8.69 -6.01
N ARG A 159 -6.00 8.65 -4.70
CA ARG A 159 -5.90 9.81 -3.81
C ARG A 159 -4.46 10.31 -3.72
N GLY A 160 -3.50 9.41 -3.59
CA GLY A 160 -2.06 9.73 -3.60
C GLY A 160 -1.59 10.35 -4.91
N LEU A 161 -2.22 10.02 -6.02
CA LEU A 161 -1.97 10.62 -7.33
C LEU A 161 -2.70 11.96 -7.56
N GLY A 162 -3.44 12.45 -6.55
CA GLY A 162 -4.09 13.76 -6.57
C GLY A 162 -5.58 13.75 -6.88
N THR A 163 -6.20 12.58 -7.03
CA THR A 163 -7.66 12.49 -7.24
C THR A 163 -8.40 12.79 -5.93
N PRO A 164 -9.43 13.65 -5.93
CA PRO A 164 -10.28 13.85 -4.76
C PRO A 164 -10.93 12.54 -4.30
N ARG A 165 -11.15 12.38 -2.98
CA ARG A 165 -11.59 11.13 -2.36
C ARG A 165 -12.81 10.50 -3.05
N GLU A 166 -13.89 11.27 -3.21
CA GLU A 166 -15.13 10.75 -3.78
C GLU A 166 -14.92 10.24 -5.21
N GLN A 167 -14.19 11.01 -6.02
CA GLN A 167 -13.83 10.62 -7.38
C GLN A 167 -12.89 9.42 -7.42
N ALA A 168 -12.01 9.27 -6.43
CA ALA A 168 -11.10 8.14 -6.31
C ALA A 168 -11.88 6.83 -6.08
N PHE A 169 -12.91 6.86 -5.23
CA PHE A 169 -13.78 5.69 -5.02
C PHE A 169 -14.62 5.37 -6.26
N GLU A 170 -15.18 6.37 -6.94
CA GLU A 170 -15.90 6.17 -8.20
C GLU A 170 -15.01 5.58 -9.30
N GLN A 171 -13.75 6.01 -9.38
CA GLN A 171 -12.80 5.46 -10.33
C GLN A 171 -12.41 4.04 -9.97
N ALA A 172 -12.14 3.76 -8.69
CA ALA A 172 -11.85 2.42 -8.21
C ALA A 172 -12.98 1.44 -8.54
N GLN A 173 -14.25 1.86 -8.32
CA GLN A 173 -15.42 1.07 -8.67
C GLN A 173 -15.48 0.81 -10.18
N ARG A 174 -15.25 1.82 -11.01
CA ARG A 174 -15.21 1.64 -12.47
C ARG A 174 -14.12 0.68 -12.92
N PHE A 175 -12.94 0.70 -12.30
CA PHE A 175 -11.87 -0.26 -12.59
C PHE A 175 -12.27 -1.68 -12.23
N TRP A 176 -12.93 -1.84 -11.09
CA TRP A 176 -13.46 -3.14 -10.67
C TRP A 176 -14.50 -3.68 -11.64
N ASP A 177 -15.47 -2.84 -12.02
CA ASP A 177 -16.58 -3.23 -12.91
C ASP A 177 -16.10 -3.59 -14.32
N ASN A 178 -15.02 -2.97 -14.79
CA ASN A 178 -14.43 -3.19 -16.12
C ASN A 178 -13.17 -4.06 -16.09
N ARG A 179 -12.89 -4.77 -15.00
CA ARG A 179 -11.73 -5.64 -14.89
C ARG A 179 -11.80 -6.79 -15.89
N ASP A 180 -10.64 -7.26 -16.32
CA ASP A 180 -10.56 -8.49 -17.13
C ASP A 180 -10.80 -9.71 -16.21
N THR A 181 -11.92 -10.40 -16.43
CA THR A 181 -12.31 -11.60 -15.68
C THR A 181 -11.85 -12.89 -16.34
N SER A 182 -11.13 -12.82 -17.44
CA SER A 182 -10.66 -14.00 -18.19
C SER A 182 -9.33 -14.56 -17.69
N ILE A 183 -8.72 -13.94 -16.67
CA ILE A 183 -7.42 -14.31 -16.13
C ILE A 183 -7.49 -15.61 -15.33
#